data_36c445133540f38512106f85b0f0116f
#
_entry.id   36c445133540f38512106f85b0f0116f
#
_cell.length_a   1.000
_cell.length_b   1.000
_cell.length_c   1.000
_cell.angle_alpha   90.00
_cell.angle_beta   90.00
_cell.angle_gamma   90.00
#
_symmetry.space_group_name_H-M   'P 1'
#
loop_
_entity.id
_entity.type
_entity.pdbx_description
1 polymer ?
#
loop_
_entity_poly.entity_id
_entity_poly.type
_entity_poly.pdbx_seq_one_letter_code
_entity_poly.pdbx_strand_id
1 'polypeptide(L)'
;MCIRDSNNFGGFGQQGYGYNVKYLYEEIGKILGLNQQHNIIVIGAGNLGQALANYVKFEKLGFMIIGLFDVNPALDGVTVRGIKIRMLDELEDFCRENKVDIAALTMPKEKADAIANRLVVLGIHAIWNFAHVDLELINKDVVVENVHLSDSLMQLSYNIVKNQRAKENSRQTD
;
A
#
# COMPACT_ATOMS: atom_id res chain seq x y z
N MET A 1 15.72 29.09 -21.95
CA MET A 1 14.59 28.17 -21.72
C MET A 1 14.37 28.12 -20.20
N CYS A 2 13.41 28.90 -19.71
CA CYS A 2 13.17 29.04 -18.26
C CYS A 2 12.27 27.88 -17.82
N ILE A 3 12.77 27.08 -16.89
CA ILE A 3 11.97 26.05 -16.20
C ILE A 3 11.07 26.78 -15.20
N ARG A 4 9.78 26.91 -15.57
CA ARG A 4 8.71 27.39 -14.69
C ARG A 4 7.87 26.19 -14.27
N ASP A 5 8.37 25.36 -13.38
CA ASP A 5 7.58 24.30 -12.77
C ASP A 5 8.00 24.01 -11.33
N SER A 6 8.04 25.05 -10.50
CA SER A 6 8.30 24.89 -9.05
C SER A 6 7.20 25.51 -8.18
N ASN A 7 5.98 25.64 -8.69
CA ASN A 7 4.91 26.32 -7.97
C ASN A 7 4.02 25.45 -7.06
N ASN A 8 4.34 24.16 -6.88
CA ASN A 8 3.61 23.34 -5.91
C ASN A 8 4.16 23.37 -4.49
N PHE A 9 5.33 23.95 -4.29
CA PHE A 9 5.89 24.23 -2.97
C PHE A 9 5.85 25.74 -2.81
N GLY A 10 4.80 26.29 -2.19
CA GLY A 10 4.61 27.69 -1.95
C GLY A 10 5.95 28.38 -1.68
N GLY A 11 6.40 29.17 -2.67
CA GLY A 11 7.75 29.69 -2.75
C GLY A 11 8.11 30.55 -1.56
N PHE A 12 9.04 30.13 -0.76
CA PHE A 12 9.78 30.97 0.19
C PHE A 12 11.15 30.33 0.48
N GLY A 13 11.99 30.24 -0.54
CA GLY A 13 13.43 30.20 -0.34
C GLY A 13 13.97 31.62 -0.45
N GLN A 14 14.24 32.30 0.63
CA GLN A 14 15.12 33.48 0.58
C GLN A 14 16.54 33.02 0.28
N GLN A 15 17.16 33.62 -0.74
CA GLN A 15 18.55 33.36 -1.09
C GLN A 15 19.44 33.58 0.15
N GLY A 16 20.09 32.52 0.66
CA GLY A 16 21.01 32.57 1.80
C GLY A 16 20.50 32.02 3.13
N TYR A 17 19.20 31.66 3.25
CA TYR A 17 18.66 30.94 4.41
C TYR A 17 18.22 29.56 3.98
N GLY A 18 18.70 28.51 4.64
CA GLY A 18 18.32 27.13 4.38
C GLY A 18 16.81 26.93 4.57
N TYR A 19 16.26 25.91 3.93
CA TYR A 19 14.85 25.54 4.12
C TYR A 19 14.57 25.25 5.60
N ASN A 20 13.42 25.71 6.11
CA ASN A 20 12.93 25.28 7.40
C ASN A 20 12.51 23.81 7.26
N VAL A 21 13.35 22.89 7.73
CA VAL A 21 13.17 21.44 7.61
C VAL A 21 11.84 21.01 8.20
N LYS A 22 11.39 21.64 9.29
CA LYS A 22 10.10 21.33 9.93
C LYS A 22 8.93 21.72 9.02
N TYR A 23 8.98 22.91 8.44
CA TYR A 23 7.96 23.37 7.49
C TYR A 23 7.90 22.47 6.24
N LEU A 24 9.06 22.12 5.67
CA LEU A 24 9.14 21.23 4.52
C LEU A 24 8.57 19.84 4.84
N TYR A 25 8.87 19.32 6.03
CA TYR A 25 8.33 18.04 6.50
C TYR A 25 6.80 18.09 6.64
N GLU A 26 6.25 19.17 7.20
CA GLU A 26 4.81 19.36 7.34
C GLU A 26 4.11 19.48 5.96
N GLU A 27 4.69 20.24 5.02
CA GLU A 27 4.15 20.38 3.67
C GLU A 27 4.21 19.07 2.88
N ILE A 28 5.31 18.32 2.96
CA ILE A 28 5.40 16.99 2.37
C ILE A 28 4.35 16.06 2.98
N GLY A 29 4.16 16.10 4.30
CA GLY A 29 3.14 15.33 4.99
C GLY A 29 1.72 15.64 4.49
N LYS A 30 1.40 16.91 4.24
CA LYS A 30 0.11 17.32 3.65
C LYS A 30 -0.06 16.79 2.22
N ILE A 31 0.96 16.93 1.37
CA ILE A 31 0.94 16.46 -0.03
C ILE A 31 0.76 14.94 -0.09
N LEU A 32 1.43 14.20 0.81
CA LEU A 32 1.34 12.75 0.90
C LEU A 32 0.07 12.25 1.62
N GLY A 33 -0.79 13.17 2.11
CA GLY A 33 -2.00 12.81 2.86
C GLY A 33 -1.74 12.18 4.23
N LEU A 34 -0.51 12.25 4.76
CA LEU A 34 -0.13 11.64 6.04
C LEU A 34 -0.76 12.35 7.26
N ASN A 35 -1.42 13.50 7.05
CA ASN A 35 -2.19 14.20 8.08
C ASN A 35 -3.63 13.70 8.18
N GLN A 36 -4.03 12.75 7.33
CA GLN A 36 -5.34 12.11 7.34
C GLN A 36 -5.22 10.69 7.86
N GLN A 37 -6.23 10.26 8.61
CA GLN A 37 -6.34 8.88 9.01
C GLN A 37 -7.11 8.10 7.94
N HIS A 38 -6.52 6.99 7.47
CA HIS A 38 -7.13 6.09 6.50
C HIS A 38 -7.43 4.74 7.15
N ASN A 39 -8.66 4.32 7.06
CA ASN A 39 -9.10 3.03 7.56
C ASN A 39 -8.90 1.97 6.47
N ILE A 40 -8.19 0.91 6.81
CA ILE A 40 -7.84 -0.19 5.92
C ILE A 40 -8.56 -1.45 6.36
N ILE A 41 -9.12 -2.18 5.42
CA ILE A 41 -9.49 -3.59 5.60
C ILE A 41 -8.55 -4.49 4.80
N VAL A 42 -8.33 -5.70 5.28
CA VAL A 42 -7.50 -6.71 4.61
C VAL A 42 -8.39 -7.87 4.20
N ILE A 43 -8.38 -8.22 2.93
CA ILE A 43 -9.10 -9.36 2.37
C ILE A 43 -8.11 -10.48 2.06
N GLY A 44 -8.24 -11.58 2.80
CA GLY A 44 -7.29 -12.69 2.86
C GLY A 44 -6.46 -12.63 4.14
N ALA A 45 -6.90 -13.30 5.21
CA ALA A 45 -6.22 -13.33 6.51
C ALA A 45 -5.20 -14.49 6.61
N GLY A 46 -4.53 -14.81 5.49
CA GLY A 46 -3.40 -15.71 5.46
C GLY A 46 -2.14 -15.09 6.05
N ASN A 47 -0.97 -15.70 5.83
CA ASN A 47 0.30 -15.25 6.41
C ASN A 47 0.60 -13.77 6.11
N LEU A 48 0.41 -13.33 4.85
CA LEU A 48 0.68 -11.96 4.45
C LEU A 48 -0.34 -10.98 5.08
N GLY A 49 -1.62 -11.30 5.03
CA GLY A 49 -2.66 -10.46 5.61
C GLY A 49 -2.47 -10.24 7.11
N GLN A 50 -2.15 -11.31 7.86
CA GLN A 50 -1.84 -11.22 9.28
C GLN A 50 -0.53 -10.46 9.54
N ALA A 51 0.49 -10.61 8.68
CA ALA A 51 1.73 -9.86 8.79
C ALA A 51 1.49 -8.35 8.60
N LEU A 52 0.65 -7.96 7.64
CA LEU A 52 0.25 -6.56 7.46
C LEU A 52 -0.48 -6.02 8.70
N ALA A 53 -1.43 -6.79 9.26
CA ALA A 53 -2.16 -6.40 10.46
C ALA A 53 -1.25 -6.24 11.70
N ASN A 54 -0.16 -6.99 11.75
CA ASN A 54 0.83 -6.89 12.83
C ASN A 54 1.82 -5.73 12.66
N TYR A 55 1.83 -5.02 11.53
CA TYR A 55 2.83 -4.00 11.24
C TYR A 55 2.49 -2.64 11.87
N VAL A 56 2.99 -2.44 13.08
CA VAL A 56 2.71 -1.26 13.95
C VAL A 56 3.03 0.10 13.31
N LYS A 57 3.97 0.14 12.36
CA LYS A 57 4.40 1.41 11.77
C LYS A 57 3.31 2.07 10.91
N PHE A 58 2.33 1.31 10.42
CA PHE A 58 1.23 1.88 9.64
C PHE A 58 0.43 2.89 10.46
N GLU A 59 0.14 2.60 11.72
CA GLU A 59 -0.60 3.50 12.62
C GLU A 59 0.10 4.87 12.77
N LYS A 60 1.44 4.86 12.85
CA LYS A 60 2.24 6.09 12.94
C LYS A 60 2.20 6.93 11.66
N LEU A 61 1.85 6.33 10.54
CA LEU A 61 1.70 6.96 9.23
C LEU A 61 0.24 7.35 8.93
N GLY A 62 -0.69 7.14 9.89
CA GLY A 62 -2.10 7.46 9.71
C GLY A 62 -2.92 6.33 9.06
N PHE A 63 -2.37 5.12 8.93
CA PHE A 63 -3.08 3.98 8.35
C PHE A 63 -3.52 3.00 9.43
N MET A 64 -4.83 2.86 9.60
CA MET A 64 -5.43 2.00 10.64
C MET A 64 -6.07 0.77 10.00
N ILE A 65 -5.58 -0.41 10.33
CA ILE A 65 -6.26 -1.65 9.92
C ILE A 65 -7.40 -1.89 10.91
N ILE A 66 -8.64 -1.84 10.40
CA ILE A 66 -9.87 -1.94 11.20
C ILE A 66 -10.63 -3.25 11.02
N GLY A 67 -10.30 -4.03 9.98
CA GLY A 67 -10.96 -5.30 9.69
C GLY A 67 -10.07 -6.27 8.94
N LEU A 68 -10.22 -7.56 9.25
CA LEU A 68 -9.59 -8.69 8.56
C LEU A 68 -10.71 -9.63 8.10
N PHE A 69 -10.66 -10.05 6.84
CA PHE A 69 -11.67 -10.93 6.25
C PHE A 69 -11.04 -12.14 5.58
N ASP A 70 -11.67 -13.28 5.72
CA ASP A 70 -11.24 -14.51 5.04
C ASP A 70 -12.45 -15.38 4.66
N VAL A 71 -12.24 -16.33 3.76
CA VAL A 71 -13.22 -17.35 3.38
C VAL A 71 -13.04 -18.65 4.17
N ASN A 72 -11.93 -18.80 4.88
CA ASN A 72 -11.61 -20.00 5.65
C ASN A 72 -12.31 -19.97 7.02
N PRO A 73 -13.29 -20.84 7.27
CA PRO A 73 -14.02 -20.84 8.54
C PRO A 73 -13.14 -21.17 9.76
N ALA A 74 -11.97 -21.81 9.55
CA ALA A 74 -11.04 -22.08 10.64
C ALA A 74 -10.37 -20.79 11.20
N LEU A 75 -10.45 -19.69 10.46
CA LEU A 75 -9.93 -18.39 10.88
C LEU A 75 -10.99 -17.49 11.51
N ASP A 76 -12.27 -17.87 11.42
CA ASP A 76 -13.34 -17.06 11.99
C ASP A 76 -13.16 -16.87 13.50
N GLY A 77 -13.25 -15.63 13.94
CA GLY A 77 -13.09 -15.26 15.33
C GLY A 77 -11.64 -15.22 15.84
N VAL A 78 -10.67 -15.71 15.08
CA VAL A 78 -9.26 -15.55 15.42
C VAL A 78 -8.91 -14.07 15.50
N THR A 79 -8.13 -13.69 16.50
CA THR A 79 -7.79 -12.29 16.73
C THR A 79 -6.32 -12.02 16.43
N VAL A 80 -6.06 -11.02 15.61
CA VAL A 80 -4.72 -10.50 15.29
C VAL A 80 -4.62 -9.07 15.79
N ARG A 81 -3.77 -8.80 16.78
CA ARG A 81 -3.62 -7.48 17.43
C ARG A 81 -4.96 -6.84 17.87
N GLY A 82 -5.87 -7.64 18.39
CA GLY A 82 -7.18 -7.14 18.83
C GLY A 82 -8.21 -6.99 17.71
N ILE A 83 -7.84 -7.22 16.44
CA ILE A 83 -8.74 -7.22 15.30
C ILE A 83 -9.22 -8.64 15.05
N LYS A 84 -10.53 -8.88 15.16
CA LYS A 84 -11.15 -10.17 14.88
C LYS A 84 -11.13 -10.42 13.36
N ILE A 85 -10.69 -11.62 12.94
CA ILE A 85 -10.91 -12.10 11.57
C ILE A 85 -12.39 -12.46 11.45
N ARG A 86 -13.04 -11.96 10.40
CA ARG A 86 -14.45 -12.15 10.08
C ARG A 86 -14.58 -12.95 8.79
N MET A 87 -15.72 -13.57 8.63
CA MET A 87 -16.03 -14.21 7.36
C MET A 87 -16.30 -13.16 6.27
N LEU A 88 -15.96 -13.48 5.03
CA LEU A 88 -16.10 -12.56 3.89
C LEU A 88 -17.56 -12.20 3.56
N ASP A 89 -18.53 -12.96 4.03
CA ASP A 89 -19.97 -12.65 3.91
C ASP A 89 -20.42 -11.52 4.86
N GLU A 90 -19.66 -11.23 5.92
CA GLU A 90 -19.90 -10.08 6.81
C GLU A 90 -19.38 -8.74 6.25
N LEU A 91 -18.74 -8.75 5.07
CA LEU A 91 -18.05 -7.58 4.51
C LEU A 91 -18.98 -6.39 4.27
N GLU A 92 -20.17 -6.63 3.71
CA GLU A 92 -21.15 -5.58 3.40
C GLU A 92 -21.66 -4.89 4.66
N ASP A 93 -22.01 -5.69 5.66
CA ASP A 93 -22.52 -5.15 6.94
C ASP A 93 -21.42 -4.36 7.65
N PHE A 94 -20.19 -4.86 7.64
CA PHE A 94 -19.05 -4.13 8.18
C PHE A 94 -18.82 -2.78 7.48
N CYS A 95 -18.89 -2.75 6.14
CA CYS A 95 -18.70 -1.52 5.37
C CYS A 95 -19.85 -0.51 5.53
N ARG A 96 -21.05 -0.97 5.90
CA ARG A 96 -22.17 -0.06 6.26
C ARG A 96 -21.94 0.62 7.62
N GLU A 97 -21.34 -0.08 8.55
CA GLU A 97 -21.12 0.39 9.92
C GLU A 97 -19.83 1.19 10.08
N ASN A 98 -18.86 0.96 9.19
CA ASN A 98 -17.52 1.53 9.29
C ASN A 98 -17.13 2.23 8.01
N LYS A 99 -16.52 3.42 8.14
CA LYS A 99 -15.90 4.08 7.01
C LYS A 99 -14.61 3.34 6.64
N VAL A 100 -14.56 2.77 5.45
CA VAL A 100 -13.39 2.10 4.88
C VAL A 100 -12.85 2.94 3.74
N ASP A 101 -11.58 3.31 3.81
CA ASP A 101 -10.92 4.13 2.79
C ASP A 101 -10.12 3.25 1.81
N ILE A 102 -9.48 2.18 2.29
CA ILE A 102 -8.57 1.35 1.51
C ILE A 102 -8.88 -0.13 1.77
N ALA A 103 -8.81 -0.95 0.72
CA ALA A 103 -8.81 -2.40 0.83
C ALA A 103 -7.48 -3.01 0.37
N ALA A 104 -6.83 -3.80 1.22
CA ALA A 104 -5.65 -4.58 0.87
C ALA A 104 -6.08 -6.00 0.44
N LEU A 105 -5.70 -6.42 -0.77
CA LEU A 105 -5.99 -7.74 -1.31
C LEU A 105 -4.76 -8.64 -1.15
N THR A 106 -4.81 -9.57 -0.22
CA THR A 106 -3.75 -10.54 0.08
C THR A 106 -4.19 -11.99 -0.17
N MET A 107 -4.99 -12.16 -1.21
CA MET A 107 -5.63 -13.40 -1.60
C MET A 107 -5.11 -13.92 -2.95
N PRO A 108 -5.41 -15.18 -3.33
CA PRO A 108 -5.04 -15.71 -4.63
C PRO A 108 -5.67 -14.92 -5.79
N LYS A 109 -4.90 -14.75 -6.88
CA LYS A 109 -5.26 -13.93 -8.04
C LYS A 109 -6.58 -14.31 -8.71
N GLU A 110 -6.95 -15.58 -8.66
CA GLU A 110 -8.14 -16.13 -9.31
C GLU A 110 -9.46 -15.54 -8.80
N LYS A 111 -9.44 -14.94 -7.62
CA LYS A 111 -10.63 -14.32 -6.98
C LYS A 111 -10.49 -12.80 -6.85
N ALA A 112 -9.35 -12.24 -7.23
CA ALA A 112 -9.03 -10.84 -6.96
C ALA A 112 -9.97 -9.88 -7.68
N ASP A 113 -10.27 -10.10 -8.97
CA ASP A 113 -11.17 -9.24 -9.75
C ASP A 113 -12.59 -9.21 -9.20
N ALA A 114 -13.15 -10.38 -8.86
CA ALA A 114 -14.50 -10.46 -8.31
C ALA A 114 -14.61 -9.71 -6.98
N ILE A 115 -13.63 -9.86 -6.11
CA ILE A 115 -13.59 -9.18 -4.80
C ILE A 115 -13.33 -7.68 -4.99
N ALA A 116 -12.40 -7.30 -5.86
CA ALA A 116 -12.12 -5.89 -6.14
C ALA A 116 -13.37 -5.16 -6.64
N ASN A 117 -14.09 -5.74 -7.60
CA ASN A 117 -15.33 -5.17 -8.10
C ASN A 117 -16.44 -5.11 -7.03
N ARG A 118 -16.54 -6.11 -6.15
CA ARG A 118 -17.45 -6.08 -4.98
C ARG A 118 -17.12 -4.91 -4.05
N LEU A 119 -15.84 -4.67 -3.75
CA LEU A 119 -15.38 -3.55 -2.94
C LEU A 119 -15.69 -2.19 -3.57
N VAL A 120 -15.53 -2.07 -4.89
CA VAL A 120 -15.88 -0.86 -5.64
C VAL A 120 -17.37 -0.54 -5.54
N VAL A 121 -18.25 -1.56 -5.66
CA VAL A 121 -19.70 -1.41 -5.46
C VAL A 121 -20.04 -0.96 -4.04
N LEU A 122 -19.23 -1.35 -3.04
CA LEU A 122 -19.38 -0.91 -1.65
C LEU A 122 -18.82 0.50 -1.39
N GLY A 123 -18.31 1.18 -2.43
CA GLY A 123 -17.78 2.55 -2.33
C GLY A 123 -16.31 2.65 -1.94
N ILE A 124 -15.57 1.56 -1.97
CA ILE A 124 -14.13 1.55 -1.68
C ILE A 124 -13.39 1.77 -3.01
N HIS A 125 -12.75 2.92 -3.17
CA HIS A 125 -12.10 3.34 -4.41
C HIS A 125 -10.57 3.37 -4.33
N ALA A 126 -9.97 2.79 -3.28
CA ALA A 126 -8.53 2.62 -3.16
C ALA A 126 -8.20 1.17 -2.81
N ILE A 127 -7.41 0.52 -3.66
CA ILE A 127 -7.05 -0.89 -3.55
C ILE A 127 -5.53 -1.05 -3.49
N TRP A 128 -5.06 -1.69 -2.44
CA TRP A 128 -3.66 -2.07 -2.27
C TRP A 128 -3.53 -3.55 -2.64
N ASN A 129 -3.06 -3.81 -3.86
CA ASN A 129 -3.13 -5.13 -4.48
C ASN A 129 -1.83 -5.92 -4.31
N PHE A 130 -1.90 -7.04 -3.60
CA PHE A 130 -0.83 -8.03 -3.45
C PHE A 130 -1.12 -9.34 -4.22
N ALA A 131 -2.20 -9.42 -4.98
CA ALA A 131 -2.63 -10.65 -5.64
C ALA A 131 -1.85 -11.00 -6.91
N HIS A 132 -0.82 -10.22 -7.29
CA HIS A 132 0.01 -10.43 -8.48
C HIS A 132 -0.77 -10.55 -9.80
N VAL A 133 -1.80 -9.73 -9.95
CA VAL A 133 -2.63 -9.62 -11.16
C VAL A 133 -3.03 -8.17 -11.37
N ASP A 134 -3.10 -7.73 -12.61
CA ASP A 134 -3.70 -6.46 -12.98
C ASP A 134 -5.22 -6.60 -12.88
N LEU A 135 -5.84 -5.79 -12.01
CA LEU A 135 -7.26 -5.91 -11.73
C LEU A 135 -8.11 -5.36 -12.88
N GLU A 136 -9.07 -6.17 -13.34
CA GLU A 136 -10.09 -5.75 -14.30
C GLU A 136 -11.28 -5.11 -13.56
N LEU A 137 -11.23 -3.78 -13.38
CA LEU A 137 -12.22 -3.05 -12.61
C LEU A 137 -13.31 -2.46 -13.50
N ILE A 138 -14.56 -2.53 -13.03
CA ILE A 138 -15.74 -1.95 -13.68
C ILE A 138 -15.62 -0.41 -13.71
N ASN A 139 -15.09 0.19 -12.65
CA ASN A 139 -14.89 1.63 -12.55
C ASN A 139 -13.40 1.98 -12.71
N LYS A 140 -13.09 2.91 -13.60
CA LYS A 140 -11.73 3.39 -13.88
C LYS A 140 -11.24 4.46 -12.88
N ASP A 141 -12.12 5.01 -12.07
CA ASP A 141 -11.77 6.03 -11.06
C ASP A 141 -11.24 5.41 -9.75
N VAL A 142 -10.96 4.10 -9.77
CA VAL A 142 -10.39 3.39 -8.63
C VAL A 142 -8.87 3.51 -8.66
N VAL A 143 -8.30 3.95 -7.54
CA VAL A 143 -6.85 3.99 -7.36
C VAL A 143 -6.35 2.60 -6.97
N VAL A 144 -5.51 2.00 -7.79
CA VAL A 144 -4.90 0.70 -7.52
C VAL A 144 -3.39 0.85 -7.41
N GLU A 145 -2.84 0.41 -6.28
CA GLU A 145 -1.39 0.27 -6.09
C GLU A 145 -1.04 -1.20 -6.06
N ASN A 146 -0.28 -1.66 -7.08
CA ASN A 146 0.17 -3.04 -7.19
C ASN A 146 1.50 -3.23 -6.46
N VAL A 147 1.58 -4.23 -5.60
CA VAL A 147 2.80 -4.59 -4.85
C VAL A 147 3.31 -5.95 -5.33
N HIS A 148 4.40 -5.94 -6.05
CA HIS A 148 5.08 -7.15 -6.52
C HIS A 148 6.34 -7.39 -5.67
N LEU A 149 6.24 -8.27 -4.68
CA LEU A 149 7.37 -8.60 -3.79
C LEU A 149 8.56 -9.20 -4.56
N SER A 150 8.29 -9.88 -5.67
CA SER A 150 9.33 -10.45 -6.56
C SER A 150 10.17 -9.41 -7.26
N ASP A 151 9.62 -8.21 -7.55
CA ASP A 151 10.34 -7.19 -8.33
C ASP A 151 11.58 -6.68 -7.60
N SER A 152 11.49 -6.51 -6.29
CA SER A 152 12.63 -6.13 -5.45
C SER A 152 13.72 -7.22 -5.41
N LEU A 153 13.34 -8.49 -5.46
CA LEU A 153 14.29 -9.61 -5.54
C LEU A 153 14.95 -9.69 -6.92
N MET A 154 14.20 -9.45 -8.00
CA MET A 154 14.75 -9.36 -9.35
C MET A 154 15.75 -8.20 -9.47
N GLN A 155 15.42 -7.03 -8.91
CA GLN A 155 16.32 -5.89 -8.86
C GLN A 155 17.59 -6.20 -8.06
N LEU A 156 17.47 -6.91 -6.94
CA LEU A 156 18.63 -7.35 -6.15
C LEU A 156 19.51 -8.33 -6.95
N SER A 157 18.90 -9.31 -7.62
CA SER A 157 19.61 -10.27 -8.48
C SER A 157 20.38 -9.56 -9.60
N TYR A 158 19.75 -8.61 -10.28
CA TYR A 158 20.42 -7.79 -11.28
C TYR A 158 21.65 -7.05 -10.72
N ASN A 159 21.51 -6.42 -9.57
CA ASN A 159 22.59 -5.69 -8.92
C ASN A 159 23.76 -6.60 -8.50
N ILE A 160 23.48 -7.83 -8.06
CA ILE A 160 24.51 -8.84 -7.74
C ILE A 160 25.32 -9.15 -8.99
N VAL A 161 24.67 -9.49 -10.10
CA VAL A 161 25.34 -9.84 -11.36
C VAL A 161 26.12 -8.65 -11.90
N LYS A 162 25.57 -7.44 -11.87
CA LYS A 162 26.25 -6.22 -12.29
C LYS A 162 27.55 -6.00 -11.49
N ASN A 163 27.50 -6.17 -10.17
CA ASN A 163 28.68 -5.99 -9.30
C ASN A 163 29.73 -7.08 -9.53
N GLN A 164 29.34 -8.33 -9.84
CA GLN A 164 30.27 -9.40 -10.16
C GLN A 164 31.03 -9.09 -11.46
N ARG A 165 30.33 -8.69 -12.52
CA ARG A 165 30.94 -8.30 -13.80
C ARG A 165 31.91 -7.13 -13.66
N ALA A 166 31.57 -6.13 -12.85
CA ALA A 166 32.45 -5.00 -12.58
C ALA A 166 33.75 -5.42 -11.91
N LYS A 167 33.70 -6.38 -10.96
CA LYS A 167 34.89 -6.92 -10.29
C LYS A 167 35.77 -7.78 -11.22
N GLU A 168 35.16 -8.54 -12.13
CA GLU A 168 35.88 -9.35 -13.12
C GLU A 168 36.62 -8.47 -14.11
N ASN A 169 35.98 -7.41 -14.62
CA ASN A 169 36.60 -6.45 -15.54
C ASN A 169 37.78 -5.70 -14.88
N SER A 170 37.67 -5.33 -13.59
CA SER A 170 38.76 -4.66 -12.86
C SER A 170 39.99 -5.54 -12.66
N ARG A 171 39.78 -6.90 -12.56
CA ARG A 171 40.89 -7.85 -12.40
C ARG A 171 41.59 -8.21 -13.73
N GLN A 172 41.00 -7.89 -14.87
CA GLN A 172 41.58 -8.13 -16.20
C GLN A 172 42.41 -6.93 -16.70
N THR A 173 42.35 -5.80 -15.97
CA THR A 173 43.04 -4.55 -16.37
C THR A 173 44.33 -4.29 -15.55
N ASP A 174 44.59 -5.13 -14.54
CA ASP A 174 45.83 -5.20 -13.75
C ASP A 174 46.70 -6.38 -14.24
#